data_894bd41ad10d43bc2670d28654c737dd
#
_entry.id   894bd41ad10d43bc2670d28654c737dd
#
_cell.length_a   1.000
_cell.length_b   1.000
_cell.length_c   1.000
_cell.angle_alpha   90.00
_cell.angle_beta   90.00
_cell.angle_gamma   90.00
#
_symmetry.space_group_name_H-M   'P 1'
#
loop_
_entity.id
_entity.type
_entity.pdbx_description
1 polymer ?
#
loop_
_entity_poly.entity_id
_entity_poly.type
_entity_poly.pdbx_seq_one_letter_code
_entity_poly.pdbx_strand_id
1 'polypeptide(L)'
;MPLKILVAQINCVVGDVATNASKILSIVDQAKSESVDLVVTPELSLCGYPPEDLLLRPDFLKECHLTLKRIANHISGITLIVGHPHREGHYLYNAASVIQDGQIVARYFKQELPNYRVFDEARYFKAGEQSVVFSVAGVSVGLNICEDVWGEGGREASTESKVIEHPARAVSSVKESGADLLVVMNASPFHSGKDLIRRKVVQTQARLHTLPIVFCNLIGGQDELVFDGGSFSCDRNGEISAQAVFFNESLMTITLDQEQISSEFKERLLDSERATYEALVLGVRDYVEKNSFPGVLIGLSGGIDSALTLAVAVDALGAKRVKAVMMPSQFTASMSREDASTMASGLGVDYSEIEIKPMFDSFMKGLSGEFLGKAFDTTEENLQSRIRGTLLMSLSNKFGSLVLTTGNKSEMSTGYATLYGDMAGGFAVLKDLTKQAVYRLSVYRNTISACIPERIIERPPTAELRADQLDEDSLPSYEILDAIVEHYVEYDRGVDEIVALGYLPEDVKKIVWLIHVNEHKRRQSPPGVRVTARGFGKDWRYPITSKYRGLIDQ
;
A
#
# COMPACT_ATOMS: atom_id res chain seq x y z
N MET A 1 -21.76 -24.43 -24.82
CA MET A 1 -20.39 -24.06 -25.23
C MET A 1 -19.70 -23.61 -23.96
N PRO A 2 -18.39 -23.81 -23.78
CA PRO A 2 -17.67 -23.31 -22.63
C PRO A 2 -17.73 -21.77 -22.57
N LEU A 3 -17.86 -21.20 -21.38
CA LEU A 3 -17.82 -19.74 -21.15
C LEU A 3 -16.37 -19.29 -21.02
N LYS A 4 -15.93 -18.38 -21.89
CA LYS A 4 -14.58 -17.81 -21.85
C LYS A 4 -14.60 -16.43 -21.18
N ILE A 5 -13.84 -16.29 -20.10
CA ILE A 5 -13.83 -15.10 -19.24
C ILE A 5 -12.42 -14.48 -19.27
N LEU A 6 -12.33 -13.17 -19.46
CA LEU A 6 -11.10 -12.40 -19.29
C LEU A 6 -11.19 -11.57 -18.00
N VAL A 7 -10.30 -11.84 -17.08
CA VAL A 7 -10.13 -11.12 -15.82
C VAL A 7 -9.09 -10.04 -16.06
N ALA A 8 -9.53 -8.79 -16.07
CA ALA A 8 -8.68 -7.62 -16.33
C ALA A 8 -8.12 -7.06 -15.03
N GLN A 9 -6.94 -7.52 -14.62
CA GLN A 9 -6.17 -6.98 -13.51
C GLN A 9 -5.44 -5.73 -13.98
N ILE A 10 -5.99 -4.55 -13.71
CA ILE A 10 -5.54 -3.27 -14.27
C ILE A 10 -5.20 -2.24 -13.21
N ASN A 11 -4.24 -1.37 -13.53
CA ASN A 11 -3.88 -0.20 -12.74
C ASN A 11 -4.72 0.99 -13.19
N CYS A 12 -5.65 1.41 -12.34
CA CYS A 12 -6.51 2.56 -12.58
C CYS A 12 -5.95 3.80 -11.84
N VAL A 13 -6.13 4.96 -12.44
CA VAL A 13 -5.78 6.25 -11.82
C VAL A 13 -7.03 6.86 -11.22
N VAL A 14 -7.01 7.18 -9.93
CA VAL A 14 -8.13 7.84 -9.26
C VAL A 14 -8.38 9.21 -9.89
N GLY A 15 -9.63 9.44 -10.30
CA GLY A 15 -10.07 10.70 -10.91
C GLY A 15 -9.84 10.78 -12.42
N ASP A 16 -9.01 9.95 -13.04
CA ASP A 16 -8.80 9.94 -14.50
C ASP A 16 -9.80 9.00 -15.21
N VAL A 17 -11.07 9.39 -15.16
CA VAL A 17 -12.18 8.60 -15.72
C VAL A 17 -12.01 8.34 -17.22
N ALA A 18 -11.43 9.28 -17.95
CA ALA A 18 -11.25 9.20 -19.41
C ALA A 18 -10.20 8.15 -19.78
N THR A 19 -9.02 8.16 -19.14
CA THR A 19 -7.94 7.21 -19.42
C THR A 19 -8.33 5.81 -18.94
N ASN A 20 -8.95 5.68 -17.75
CA ASN A 20 -9.46 4.39 -17.26
C ASN A 20 -10.48 3.78 -18.24
N ALA A 21 -11.42 4.60 -18.76
CA ALA A 21 -12.39 4.14 -19.75
C ALA A 21 -11.73 3.70 -21.07
N SER A 22 -10.74 4.44 -21.56
CA SER A 22 -9.98 4.10 -22.77
C SER A 22 -9.24 2.77 -22.61
N LYS A 23 -8.62 2.54 -21.45
CA LYS A 23 -7.98 1.27 -21.09
C LYS A 23 -8.99 0.10 -21.09
N ILE A 24 -10.14 0.28 -20.44
CA ILE A 24 -11.22 -0.73 -20.41
C ILE A 24 -11.70 -1.07 -21.83
N LEU A 25 -11.93 -0.07 -22.67
CA LEU A 25 -12.38 -0.29 -24.05
C LEU A 25 -11.33 -1.01 -24.90
N SER A 26 -10.05 -0.66 -24.78
CA SER A 26 -8.95 -1.37 -25.44
C SER A 26 -8.90 -2.85 -25.05
N ILE A 27 -9.12 -3.15 -23.77
CA ILE A 27 -9.18 -4.55 -23.29
C ILE A 27 -10.39 -5.29 -23.87
N VAL A 28 -11.53 -4.63 -23.95
CA VAL A 28 -12.73 -5.21 -24.57
C VAL A 28 -12.50 -5.53 -26.05
N ASP A 29 -11.85 -4.65 -26.80
CA ASP A 29 -11.54 -4.86 -28.22
C ASP A 29 -10.55 -6.02 -28.40
N GLN A 30 -9.54 -6.15 -27.54
CA GLN A 30 -8.65 -7.31 -27.50
C GLN A 30 -9.44 -8.59 -27.19
N ALA A 31 -10.27 -8.58 -26.16
CA ALA A 31 -11.07 -9.72 -25.73
C ALA A 31 -12.01 -10.23 -26.86
N LYS A 32 -12.61 -9.31 -27.64
CA LYS A 32 -13.41 -9.68 -28.82
C LYS A 32 -12.58 -10.43 -29.86
N SER A 33 -11.36 -9.98 -30.14
CA SER A 33 -10.47 -10.63 -31.11
C SER A 33 -10.07 -12.06 -30.68
N GLU A 34 -10.10 -12.31 -29.37
CA GLU A 34 -9.78 -13.61 -28.76
C GLU A 34 -11.03 -14.48 -28.51
N SER A 35 -12.20 -14.07 -28.99
CA SER A 35 -13.48 -14.76 -28.77
C SER A 35 -13.81 -15.00 -27.29
N VAL A 36 -13.62 -13.97 -26.48
CA VAL A 36 -14.01 -13.94 -25.07
C VAL A 36 -15.50 -13.57 -24.97
N ASP A 37 -16.23 -14.21 -24.06
CA ASP A 37 -17.66 -13.97 -23.84
C ASP A 37 -17.89 -12.90 -22.75
N LEU A 38 -17.02 -12.85 -21.74
CA LEU A 38 -17.15 -11.99 -20.57
C LEU A 38 -15.83 -11.33 -20.18
N VAL A 39 -15.83 -10.00 -20.05
CA VAL A 39 -14.73 -9.22 -19.45
C VAL A 39 -15.13 -8.76 -18.07
N VAL A 40 -14.26 -8.99 -17.08
CA VAL A 40 -14.43 -8.57 -15.68
C VAL A 40 -13.36 -7.54 -15.33
N THR A 41 -13.76 -6.37 -14.83
CA THR A 41 -12.83 -5.34 -14.33
C THR A 41 -12.86 -5.26 -12.80
N PRO A 42 -11.89 -4.62 -12.14
CA PRO A 42 -11.87 -4.44 -10.69
C PRO A 42 -13.00 -3.53 -10.16
N GLU A 43 -13.18 -3.54 -8.85
CA GLU A 43 -14.03 -2.61 -8.10
C GLU A 43 -13.67 -1.15 -8.44
N LEU A 44 -14.69 -0.31 -8.69
CA LEU A 44 -14.56 1.12 -9.04
C LEU A 44 -13.54 1.42 -10.16
N SER A 45 -13.26 0.46 -11.03
CA SER A 45 -12.25 0.56 -12.10
C SER A 45 -12.44 1.77 -13.01
N LEU A 46 -13.68 2.27 -13.18
CA LEU A 46 -13.94 3.44 -14.00
C LEU A 46 -13.35 4.73 -13.41
N CYS A 47 -13.39 4.89 -12.09
CA CYS A 47 -12.95 6.11 -11.43
C CYS A 47 -11.67 5.92 -10.59
N GLY A 48 -11.18 4.67 -10.44
CA GLY A 48 -10.10 4.30 -9.52
C GLY A 48 -10.57 4.16 -8.06
N TYR A 49 -9.78 3.49 -7.23
CA TYR A 49 -10.08 3.23 -5.82
C TYR A 49 -8.88 3.59 -4.91
N PRO A 50 -9.13 4.24 -3.74
CA PRO A 50 -10.38 4.81 -3.29
C PRO A 50 -10.56 6.27 -3.79
N PRO A 51 -11.74 6.63 -4.32
CA PRO A 51 -11.97 7.98 -4.84
C PRO A 51 -12.25 9.03 -3.75
N GLU A 52 -12.47 8.62 -2.50
CA GLU A 52 -12.62 9.49 -1.32
C GLU A 52 -13.60 10.65 -1.55
N ASP A 53 -13.25 11.87 -1.11
CA ASP A 53 -14.09 13.07 -1.21
C ASP A 53 -14.39 13.53 -2.66
N LEU A 54 -13.79 12.93 -3.69
CA LEU A 54 -14.24 13.13 -5.08
C LEU A 54 -15.69 12.68 -5.25
N LEU A 55 -16.15 11.68 -4.50
CA LEU A 55 -17.53 11.21 -4.49
C LEU A 55 -18.55 12.27 -4.02
N LEU A 56 -18.10 13.32 -3.34
CA LEU A 56 -18.93 14.45 -2.93
C LEU A 56 -19.07 15.50 -4.04
N ARG A 57 -18.34 15.37 -5.16
CA ARG A 57 -18.36 16.33 -6.28
C ARG A 57 -19.38 15.92 -7.33
N PRO A 58 -20.43 16.75 -7.55
CA PRO A 58 -21.46 16.44 -8.54
C PRO A 58 -20.91 16.28 -9.96
N ASP A 59 -19.93 17.10 -10.35
CA ASP A 59 -19.33 17.06 -11.69
C ASP A 59 -18.55 15.76 -11.92
N PHE A 60 -17.82 15.28 -10.92
CA PHE A 60 -17.13 13.99 -10.98
C PHE A 60 -18.10 12.83 -11.18
N LEU A 61 -19.18 12.79 -10.41
CA LEU A 61 -20.21 11.75 -10.56
C LEU A 61 -20.92 11.82 -11.91
N LYS A 62 -21.15 13.05 -12.43
CA LYS A 62 -21.70 13.26 -13.77
C LYS A 62 -20.77 12.75 -14.86
N GLU A 63 -19.46 13.00 -14.74
CA GLU A 63 -18.44 12.49 -15.64
C GLU A 63 -18.41 10.95 -15.66
N CYS A 64 -18.38 10.30 -14.49
CA CYS A 64 -18.47 8.85 -14.37
C CYS A 64 -19.72 8.30 -15.08
N HIS A 65 -20.88 8.91 -14.83
CA HIS A 65 -22.14 8.50 -15.44
C HIS A 65 -22.15 8.64 -16.98
N LEU A 66 -21.68 9.76 -17.50
CA LEU A 66 -21.63 10.00 -18.95
C LEU A 66 -20.62 9.07 -19.64
N THR A 67 -19.49 8.81 -18.98
CA THR A 67 -18.47 7.91 -19.50
C THR A 67 -18.94 6.45 -19.47
N LEU A 68 -19.65 6.03 -18.42
CA LEU A 68 -20.28 4.70 -18.40
C LEU A 68 -21.24 4.50 -19.56
N LYS A 69 -22.05 5.51 -19.90
CA LYS A 69 -22.94 5.46 -21.08
C LYS A 69 -22.16 5.34 -22.40
N ARG A 70 -21.02 6.04 -22.52
CA ARG A 70 -20.15 5.91 -23.71
C ARG A 70 -19.57 4.51 -23.81
N ILE A 71 -19.10 3.95 -22.70
CA ILE A 71 -18.64 2.56 -22.66
C ILE A 71 -19.78 1.64 -23.09
N ALA A 72 -20.98 1.76 -22.51
CA ALA A 72 -22.11 0.89 -22.84
C ALA A 72 -22.39 0.89 -24.34
N ASN A 73 -22.44 2.05 -24.99
CA ASN A 73 -22.69 2.17 -26.43
C ASN A 73 -21.63 1.50 -27.32
N HIS A 74 -20.41 1.26 -26.80
CA HIS A 74 -19.31 0.60 -27.52
C HIS A 74 -19.40 -0.93 -27.44
N ILE A 75 -20.05 -1.45 -26.40
CA ILE A 75 -20.12 -2.90 -26.16
C ILE A 75 -21.10 -3.58 -27.11
N SER A 76 -20.62 -4.54 -27.90
CA SER A 76 -21.43 -5.39 -28.75
C SER A 76 -20.78 -6.76 -28.93
N GLY A 77 -21.57 -7.82 -28.92
CA GLY A 77 -21.11 -9.21 -29.11
C GLY A 77 -20.21 -9.75 -27.98
N ILE A 78 -20.17 -9.08 -26.84
CA ILE A 78 -19.42 -9.47 -25.63
C ILE A 78 -20.12 -8.87 -24.41
N THR A 79 -19.93 -9.49 -23.25
CA THR A 79 -20.41 -8.95 -21.97
C THR A 79 -19.27 -8.25 -21.22
N LEU A 80 -19.52 -7.05 -20.67
CA LEU A 80 -18.58 -6.35 -19.80
C LEU A 80 -19.20 -6.14 -18.42
N ILE A 81 -18.43 -6.43 -17.36
CA ILE A 81 -18.72 -5.99 -15.99
C ILE A 81 -17.75 -4.88 -15.63
N VAL A 82 -18.27 -3.70 -15.26
CA VAL A 82 -17.46 -2.53 -14.89
C VAL A 82 -17.87 -1.95 -13.56
N GLY A 83 -16.87 -1.71 -12.67
CA GLY A 83 -17.05 -1.06 -11.36
C GLY A 83 -17.07 0.45 -11.47
N HIS A 84 -18.06 1.11 -10.86
CA HIS A 84 -18.22 2.55 -10.89
C HIS A 84 -19.08 3.08 -9.73
N PRO A 85 -18.98 4.38 -9.34
CA PRO A 85 -19.94 5.00 -8.43
C PRO A 85 -21.28 5.23 -9.14
N HIS A 86 -22.39 4.91 -8.48
CA HIS A 86 -23.72 5.10 -9.04
C HIS A 86 -24.63 5.88 -8.09
N ARG A 87 -25.23 6.96 -8.59
CA ARG A 87 -26.24 7.74 -7.85
C ARG A 87 -27.65 7.34 -8.25
N GLU A 88 -28.44 6.97 -7.25
CA GLU A 88 -29.88 6.71 -7.40
C GLU A 88 -30.64 7.56 -6.39
N GLY A 89 -31.38 8.54 -6.89
CA GLY A 89 -32.01 9.55 -6.04
C GLY A 89 -31.00 10.33 -5.20
N HIS A 90 -31.15 10.22 -3.87
CA HIS A 90 -30.24 10.87 -2.92
C HIS A 90 -29.08 9.98 -2.47
N TYR A 91 -29.09 8.71 -2.84
CA TYR A 91 -28.10 7.73 -2.40
C TYR A 91 -27.00 7.53 -3.45
N LEU A 92 -25.81 7.26 -2.97
CA LEU A 92 -24.66 6.89 -3.77
C LEU A 92 -24.30 5.42 -3.43
N TYR A 93 -23.96 4.64 -4.44
CA TYR A 93 -23.63 3.24 -4.31
C TYR A 93 -22.27 2.93 -4.95
N ASN A 94 -21.50 2.04 -4.36
CA ASN A 94 -20.41 1.34 -5.01
C ASN A 94 -21.06 0.24 -5.86
N ALA A 95 -20.98 0.37 -7.18
CA ALA A 95 -21.79 -0.39 -8.11
C ALA A 95 -20.95 -1.14 -9.16
N ALA A 96 -21.47 -2.28 -9.60
CA ALA A 96 -21.04 -3.00 -10.80
C ALA A 96 -22.19 -3.02 -11.80
N SER A 97 -21.93 -2.54 -13.03
CA SER A 97 -22.89 -2.62 -14.15
C SER A 97 -22.48 -3.74 -15.10
N VAL A 98 -23.47 -4.55 -15.48
CA VAL A 98 -23.35 -5.56 -16.55
C VAL A 98 -23.85 -4.93 -17.86
N ILE A 99 -23.01 -4.94 -18.85
CA ILE A 99 -23.27 -4.32 -20.16
C ILE A 99 -23.25 -5.40 -21.24
N GLN A 100 -24.33 -5.48 -22.02
CA GLN A 100 -24.49 -6.36 -23.16
C GLN A 100 -25.13 -5.58 -24.33
N ASP A 101 -24.58 -5.69 -25.51
CA ASP A 101 -25.14 -5.12 -26.77
C ASP A 101 -25.66 -3.68 -26.64
N GLY A 102 -24.84 -2.82 -26.08
CA GLY A 102 -25.17 -1.39 -25.93
C GLY A 102 -26.03 -1.04 -24.72
N GLN A 103 -26.45 -2.03 -23.93
CA GLN A 103 -27.39 -1.82 -22.82
C GLN A 103 -26.81 -2.25 -21.48
N ILE A 104 -27.14 -1.51 -20.42
CA ILE A 104 -26.91 -1.95 -19.05
C ILE A 104 -28.04 -2.89 -18.66
N VAL A 105 -27.79 -4.19 -18.68
CA VAL A 105 -28.81 -5.24 -18.44
C VAL A 105 -29.02 -5.56 -16.97
N ALA A 106 -28.00 -5.30 -16.13
CA ALA A 106 -28.08 -5.48 -14.67
C ALA A 106 -27.14 -4.53 -13.95
N ARG A 107 -27.44 -4.24 -12.70
CA ARG A 107 -26.58 -3.44 -11.81
C ARG A 107 -26.62 -4.01 -10.41
N TYR A 108 -25.46 -4.30 -9.87
CA TYR A 108 -25.24 -4.75 -8.50
C TYR A 108 -24.74 -3.58 -7.65
N PHE A 109 -25.22 -3.49 -6.42
CA PHE A 109 -24.73 -2.54 -5.40
C PHE A 109 -24.08 -3.31 -4.26
N LYS A 110 -22.86 -2.92 -3.90
CA LYS A 110 -22.10 -3.54 -2.80
C LYS A 110 -22.92 -3.54 -1.52
N GLN A 111 -23.04 -4.71 -0.88
CA GLN A 111 -23.88 -4.89 0.31
C GLN A 111 -23.11 -4.64 1.60
N GLU A 112 -21.85 -5.08 1.66
CA GLU A 112 -21.01 -4.96 2.83
C GLU A 112 -19.99 -3.84 2.62
N LEU A 113 -20.15 -2.73 3.37
CA LEU A 113 -19.32 -1.54 3.27
C LEU A 113 -18.28 -1.55 4.39
N PRO A 114 -16.98 -1.81 4.10
CA PRO A 114 -15.95 -1.79 5.12
C PRO A 114 -15.77 -0.38 5.68
N ASN A 115 -15.72 -0.27 7.00
CA ASN A 115 -15.55 0.97 7.74
C ASN A 115 -14.59 0.76 8.91
N TYR A 116 -13.47 0.14 8.63
CA TYR A 116 -12.41 -0.19 9.58
C TYR A 116 -11.04 -0.05 8.90
N ARG A 117 -9.99 0.17 9.70
CA ARG A 117 -8.61 0.38 9.24
C ARG A 117 -8.54 1.48 8.16
N VAL A 118 -8.10 1.16 6.94
CA VAL A 118 -7.97 2.10 5.82
C VAL A 118 -9.28 2.41 5.11
N PHE A 119 -10.34 1.69 5.42
CA PHE A 119 -11.62 1.82 4.73
C PHE A 119 -12.57 2.79 5.44
N ASP A 120 -13.29 3.58 4.66
CA ASP A 120 -14.28 4.57 5.11
C ASP A 120 -15.49 4.60 4.15
N GLU A 121 -15.89 3.43 3.59
CA GLU A 121 -16.91 3.37 2.54
C GLU A 121 -18.30 3.78 3.02
N ALA A 122 -18.65 3.47 4.27
CA ALA A 122 -19.93 3.88 4.86
C ALA A 122 -20.09 5.40 4.97
N ARG A 123 -19.01 6.17 4.85
CA ARG A 123 -19.04 7.64 4.78
C ARG A 123 -19.67 8.15 3.48
N TYR A 124 -19.55 7.41 2.40
CA TYR A 124 -19.92 7.85 1.06
C TYR A 124 -21.07 7.04 0.46
N PHE A 125 -21.08 5.74 0.68
CA PHE A 125 -21.99 4.81 0.02
C PHE A 125 -23.09 4.30 0.94
N LYS A 126 -24.25 4.04 0.32
CA LYS A 126 -25.33 3.24 0.92
C LYS A 126 -25.12 1.77 0.54
N ALA A 127 -25.33 0.86 1.48
CA ALA A 127 -25.34 -0.58 1.24
C ALA A 127 -26.46 -0.99 0.29
N GLY A 128 -26.13 -1.90 -0.64
CA GLY A 128 -27.11 -2.60 -1.45
C GLY A 128 -27.87 -3.67 -0.65
N GLU A 129 -28.98 -4.16 -1.22
CA GLU A 129 -29.84 -5.13 -0.54
C GLU A 129 -30.15 -6.36 -1.40
N GLN A 130 -29.89 -6.30 -2.72
CA GLN A 130 -30.33 -7.30 -3.69
C GLN A 130 -29.15 -8.05 -4.29
N SER A 131 -29.30 -9.37 -4.44
CA SER A 131 -28.41 -10.16 -5.29
C SER A 131 -28.70 -9.90 -6.76
N VAL A 132 -27.66 -10.08 -7.59
CA VAL A 132 -27.78 -9.95 -9.06
C VAL A 132 -27.20 -11.21 -9.70
N VAL A 133 -28.01 -11.84 -10.53
CA VAL A 133 -27.61 -12.96 -11.41
C VAL A 133 -28.04 -12.60 -12.82
N PHE A 134 -27.18 -12.83 -13.80
CA PHE A 134 -27.41 -12.56 -15.21
C PHE A 134 -26.85 -13.71 -16.07
N SER A 135 -27.27 -13.81 -17.32
CA SER A 135 -26.83 -14.90 -18.20
C SER A 135 -25.78 -14.44 -19.21
N VAL A 136 -24.71 -15.25 -19.37
CA VAL A 136 -23.70 -15.11 -20.42
C VAL A 136 -23.44 -16.50 -21.02
N ALA A 137 -23.58 -16.65 -22.33
CA ALA A 137 -23.36 -17.91 -23.05
C ALA A 137 -24.09 -19.12 -22.42
N GLY A 138 -25.25 -18.87 -21.78
CA GLY A 138 -26.07 -19.90 -21.13
C GLY A 138 -25.65 -20.26 -19.70
N VAL A 139 -24.67 -19.56 -19.11
CA VAL A 139 -24.24 -19.68 -17.71
C VAL A 139 -24.86 -18.57 -16.87
N SER A 140 -25.38 -18.89 -15.72
CA SER A 140 -25.92 -17.93 -14.73
C SER A 140 -24.78 -17.38 -13.86
N VAL A 141 -24.41 -16.13 -14.08
CA VAL A 141 -23.29 -15.47 -13.38
C VAL A 141 -23.80 -14.54 -12.29
N GLY A 142 -23.36 -14.77 -11.05
CA GLY A 142 -23.63 -13.90 -9.91
C GLY A 142 -22.53 -12.87 -9.70
N LEU A 143 -22.88 -11.74 -9.05
CA LEU A 143 -21.94 -10.66 -8.72
C LEU A 143 -21.84 -10.40 -7.24
N ASN A 144 -20.61 -10.19 -6.76
CA ASN A 144 -20.30 -9.55 -5.48
C ASN A 144 -19.15 -8.53 -5.65
N ILE A 145 -19.00 -7.62 -4.69
CA ILE A 145 -17.92 -6.63 -4.65
C ILE A 145 -17.19 -6.76 -3.32
N CYS A 146 -15.91 -7.12 -3.40
CA CYS A 146 -14.90 -7.09 -2.33
C CYS A 146 -15.37 -7.68 -0.99
N GLU A 147 -15.82 -6.83 -0.04
CA GLU A 147 -16.20 -7.21 1.32
C GLU A 147 -17.39 -8.21 1.36
N ASP A 148 -18.19 -8.25 0.32
CA ASP A 148 -19.35 -9.14 0.22
C ASP A 148 -19.01 -10.63 0.36
N VAL A 149 -17.77 -11.02 0.02
CA VAL A 149 -17.30 -12.42 0.10
C VAL A 149 -16.70 -12.79 1.45
N TRP A 150 -16.42 -11.78 2.33
CA TRP A 150 -15.59 -12.04 3.51
C TRP A 150 -16.34 -12.74 4.66
N GLY A 151 -17.62 -12.56 4.83
CA GLY A 151 -18.32 -13.07 6.01
C GLY A 151 -17.77 -12.48 7.34
N GLU A 152 -18.41 -12.78 8.47
CA GLU A 152 -18.03 -12.19 9.77
C GLU A 152 -16.60 -12.58 10.20
N GLY A 153 -16.24 -13.84 10.09
CA GLY A 153 -14.92 -14.32 10.55
C GLY A 153 -13.73 -13.90 9.67
N GLY A 154 -13.98 -13.57 8.40
CA GLY A 154 -12.93 -13.14 7.48
C GLY A 154 -12.47 -11.70 7.72
N ARG A 155 -13.38 -10.81 8.14
CA ARG A 155 -13.11 -9.39 8.37
C ARG A 155 -12.08 -9.14 9.46
N GLU A 156 -12.13 -9.92 10.54
CA GLU A 156 -11.25 -9.77 11.71
C GLU A 156 -9.99 -10.61 11.62
N ALA A 157 -9.85 -11.45 10.59
CA ALA A 157 -8.70 -12.31 10.44
C ALA A 157 -7.43 -11.48 10.18
N SER A 158 -6.45 -11.59 11.06
CA SER A 158 -5.11 -11.02 10.87
C SER A 158 -4.13 -12.03 10.24
N THR A 159 -4.48 -13.31 10.21
CA THR A 159 -3.72 -14.40 9.61
C THR A 159 -4.67 -15.41 8.97
N GLU A 160 -4.17 -16.22 8.05
CA GLU A 160 -4.96 -17.28 7.40
C GLU A 160 -5.61 -18.24 8.42
N SER A 161 -4.89 -18.60 9.47
CA SER A 161 -5.36 -19.51 10.52
C SER A 161 -6.52 -18.97 11.35
N LYS A 162 -6.78 -17.65 11.31
CA LYS A 162 -7.89 -16.99 12.03
C LYS A 162 -9.13 -16.82 11.18
N VAL A 163 -9.12 -17.22 9.92
CA VAL A 163 -10.33 -17.18 9.08
C VAL A 163 -11.32 -18.22 9.58
N ILE A 164 -12.47 -17.74 10.07
CA ILE A 164 -13.57 -18.59 10.54
C ILE A 164 -14.42 -19.01 9.33
N GLU A 165 -14.82 -20.28 9.28
CA GLU A 165 -15.58 -20.85 8.17
C GLU A 165 -17.10 -20.58 8.34
N HIS A 166 -17.51 -19.34 8.04
CA HIS A 166 -18.92 -18.95 8.01
C HIS A 166 -19.36 -18.54 6.60
N PRO A 167 -20.61 -18.87 6.20
CA PRO A 167 -21.18 -18.40 4.95
C PRO A 167 -21.28 -16.86 4.93
N ALA A 168 -20.82 -16.23 3.84
CA ALA A 168 -21.08 -14.83 3.61
C ALA A 168 -22.51 -14.64 3.08
N ARG A 169 -23.27 -13.73 3.71
CA ARG A 169 -24.69 -13.49 3.37
C ARG A 169 -24.88 -13.16 1.89
N ALA A 170 -24.05 -12.30 1.33
CA ALA A 170 -24.15 -11.91 -0.07
C ALA A 170 -23.90 -13.08 -1.02
N VAL A 171 -22.96 -13.99 -0.69
CA VAL A 171 -22.68 -15.20 -1.48
C VAL A 171 -23.85 -16.20 -1.38
N SER A 172 -24.40 -16.40 -0.18
CA SER A 172 -25.58 -17.24 0.03
C SER A 172 -26.74 -16.79 -0.86
N SER A 173 -27.04 -15.48 -0.83
CA SER A 173 -28.14 -14.88 -1.61
C SER A 173 -27.95 -15.04 -3.13
N VAL A 174 -26.72 -14.92 -3.63
CA VAL A 174 -26.39 -15.15 -5.03
C VAL A 174 -26.60 -16.62 -5.41
N LYS A 175 -26.19 -17.57 -4.55
CA LYS A 175 -26.41 -19.02 -4.79
C LYS A 175 -27.87 -19.38 -4.79
N GLU A 176 -28.65 -18.87 -3.84
CA GLU A 176 -30.10 -19.05 -3.77
C GLU A 176 -30.82 -18.47 -4.99
N SER A 177 -30.26 -17.43 -5.62
CA SER A 177 -30.76 -16.84 -6.87
C SER A 177 -30.40 -17.66 -8.13
N GLY A 178 -29.75 -18.81 -7.98
CA GLY A 178 -29.47 -19.76 -9.06
C GLY A 178 -28.19 -19.49 -9.85
N ALA A 179 -27.17 -18.89 -9.26
CA ALA A 179 -25.89 -18.71 -9.93
C ALA A 179 -25.11 -20.02 -10.08
N ASP A 180 -24.50 -20.21 -11.26
CA ASP A 180 -23.58 -21.30 -11.60
C ASP A 180 -22.12 -20.89 -11.37
N LEU A 181 -21.84 -19.58 -11.39
CA LEU A 181 -20.54 -18.95 -11.19
C LEU A 181 -20.70 -17.67 -10.38
N LEU A 182 -19.78 -17.39 -9.48
CA LEU A 182 -19.66 -16.10 -8.80
C LEU A 182 -18.45 -15.31 -9.32
N VAL A 183 -18.67 -14.06 -9.70
CA VAL A 183 -17.62 -13.07 -9.97
C VAL A 183 -17.54 -12.10 -8.82
N VAL A 184 -16.35 -11.92 -8.26
CA VAL A 184 -16.06 -10.97 -7.18
C VAL A 184 -15.09 -9.93 -7.69
N MET A 185 -15.54 -8.67 -7.75
CA MET A 185 -14.72 -7.52 -8.14
C MET A 185 -14.09 -6.90 -6.91
N ASN A 186 -12.78 -6.64 -6.93
CA ASN A 186 -12.06 -6.21 -5.74
C ASN A 186 -11.13 -5.04 -6.00
N ALA A 187 -10.97 -4.22 -4.95
CA ALA A 187 -9.86 -3.32 -4.71
C ALA A 187 -9.33 -3.59 -3.30
N SER A 188 -8.84 -4.80 -3.09
CA SER A 188 -8.32 -5.28 -1.81
C SER A 188 -6.86 -4.90 -1.66
N PRO A 189 -6.50 -3.99 -0.70
CA PRO A 189 -5.14 -3.51 -0.56
C PRO A 189 -4.23 -4.57 0.05
N PHE A 190 -2.96 -4.48 -0.33
CA PHE A 190 -1.88 -5.32 0.15
C PHE A 190 -1.54 -5.04 1.62
N HIS A 191 -1.19 -6.06 2.32
CA HIS A 191 -0.25 -6.10 3.45
C HIS A 191 0.36 -7.50 3.49
N SER A 192 1.49 -7.66 4.18
CA SER A 192 2.17 -8.96 4.29
C SER A 192 1.22 -10.06 4.76
N GLY A 193 1.15 -11.16 4.01
CA GLY A 193 0.27 -12.31 4.27
C GLY A 193 -1.21 -12.14 3.88
N LYS A 194 -1.62 -11.00 3.31
CA LYS A 194 -3.03 -10.74 2.93
C LYS A 194 -3.51 -11.65 1.80
N ASP A 195 -2.64 -12.03 0.90
CA ASP A 195 -2.91 -12.95 -0.20
C ASP A 195 -3.37 -14.34 0.29
N LEU A 196 -2.73 -14.88 1.33
CA LEU A 196 -3.13 -16.14 1.97
C LEU A 196 -4.52 -16.03 2.60
N ILE A 197 -4.78 -14.91 3.29
CA ILE A 197 -6.09 -14.67 3.91
C ILE A 197 -7.18 -14.58 2.83
N ARG A 198 -6.98 -13.81 1.75
CA ARG A 198 -7.92 -13.72 0.62
C ARG A 198 -8.24 -15.07 0.02
N ARG A 199 -7.21 -15.87 -0.28
CA ARG A 199 -7.37 -17.21 -0.81
C ARG A 199 -8.21 -18.07 0.12
N LYS A 200 -7.86 -18.14 1.39
CA LYS A 200 -8.60 -18.93 2.38
C LYS A 200 -10.07 -18.53 2.46
N VAL A 201 -10.36 -17.23 2.47
CA VAL A 201 -11.75 -16.73 2.50
C VAL A 201 -12.50 -17.19 1.27
N VAL A 202 -11.99 -16.93 0.07
CA VAL A 202 -12.67 -17.26 -1.20
C VAL A 202 -12.83 -18.78 -1.38
N GLN A 203 -11.79 -19.56 -1.09
CA GLN A 203 -11.84 -21.03 -1.10
C GLN A 203 -12.90 -21.56 -0.12
N THR A 204 -13.02 -20.95 1.05
CA THR A 204 -14.05 -21.31 2.05
C THR A 204 -15.44 -21.05 1.50
N GLN A 205 -15.70 -19.87 0.92
CA GLN A 205 -17.02 -19.57 0.34
C GLN A 205 -17.34 -20.48 -0.85
N ALA A 206 -16.35 -20.79 -1.70
CA ALA A 206 -16.56 -21.71 -2.81
C ALA A 206 -17.00 -23.11 -2.34
N ARG A 207 -16.36 -23.66 -1.29
CA ARG A 207 -16.74 -24.95 -0.69
C ARG A 207 -18.11 -24.91 -0.03
N LEU A 208 -18.37 -23.90 0.81
CA LEU A 208 -19.63 -23.80 1.57
C LEU A 208 -20.85 -23.71 0.65
N HIS A 209 -20.70 -23.01 -0.47
CA HIS A 209 -21.80 -22.80 -1.42
C HIS A 209 -21.75 -23.74 -2.65
N THR A 210 -20.73 -24.59 -2.74
CA THR A 210 -20.51 -25.45 -3.92
C THR A 210 -20.58 -24.61 -5.20
N LEU A 211 -19.86 -23.49 -5.25
CA LEU A 211 -19.93 -22.47 -6.28
C LEU A 211 -18.52 -22.06 -6.73
N PRO A 212 -18.19 -22.21 -8.03
CA PRO A 212 -16.93 -21.69 -8.56
C PRO A 212 -16.87 -20.17 -8.40
N ILE A 213 -15.69 -19.63 -8.08
CA ILE A 213 -15.49 -18.18 -7.87
C ILE A 213 -14.34 -17.66 -8.73
N VAL A 214 -14.58 -16.53 -9.39
CA VAL A 214 -13.59 -15.71 -10.09
C VAL A 214 -13.36 -14.45 -9.27
N PHE A 215 -12.13 -14.24 -8.81
CA PHE A 215 -11.71 -13.10 -7.99
C PHE A 215 -10.85 -12.16 -8.84
N CYS A 216 -11.38 -10.99 -9.20
CA CYS A 216 -10.70 -9.95 -9.95
C CYS A 216 -10.23 -8.86 -8.99
N ASN A 217 -8.91 -8.64 -8.86
CA ASN A 217 -8.36 -7.61 -7.97
C ASN A 217 -7.69 -6.48 -8.73
N LEU A 218 -7.77 -5.28 -8.16
CA LEU A 218 -7.06 -4.09 -8.64
C LEU A 218 -5.54 -4.28 -8.46
N ILE A 219 -4.76 -3.61 -9.29
CA ILE A 219 -3.31 -3.42 -9.10
C ILE A 219 -2.98 -1.94 -9.09
N GLY A 220 -1.88 -1.56 -8.43
CA GLY A 220 -1.30 -0.22 -8.45
C GLY A 220 -1.14 0.40 -7.07
N GLY A 221 -0.38 1.48 -7.01
CA GLY A 221 -0.24 2.34 -5.83
C GLY A 221 -1.25 3.49 -5.85
N GLN A 222 -1.84 3.79 -4.70
CA GLN A 222 -2.71 4.95 -4.52
C GLN A 222 -2.50 5.52 -3.12
N ASP A 223 -1.91 6.72 -3.04
CA ASP A 223 -1.48 7.35 -1.80
C ASP A 223 -0.58 6.39 -0.98
N GLU A 224 -1.01 5.99 0.22
CA GLU A 224 -0.27 5.02 1.05
C GLU A 224 -0.63 3.55 0.75
N LEU A 225 -1.66 3.29 -0.06
CA LEU A 225 -2.12 1.94 -0.36
C LEU A 225 -1.43 1.39 -1.61
N VAL A 226 -1.17 0.08 -1.56
CA VAL A 226 -0.76 -0.70 -2.72
C VAL A 226 -1.77 -1.83 -2.92
N PHE A 227 -2.18 -2.02 -4.16
CA PHE A 227 -3.00 -3.15 -4.59
C PHE A 227 -2.09 -4.09 -5.37
N ASP A 228 -1.99 -5.32 -4.92
CA ASP A 228 -1.02 -6.29 -5.42
C ASP A 228 -1.51 -7.12 -6.61
N GLY A 229 -2.75 -6.91 -7.06
CA GLY A 229 -3.36 -7.76 -8.08
C GLY A 229 -3.54 -9.18 -7.56
N GLY A 230 -2.84 -10.15 -8.16
CA GLY A 230 -2.93 -11.56 -7.77
C GLY A 230 -4.33 -12.12 -7.94
N SER A 231 -5.07 -11.67 -8.97
CA SER A 231 -6.40 -12.19 -9.33
C SER A 231 -6.35 -13.70 -9.52
N PHE A 232 -7.40 -14.41 -9.13
CA PHE A 232 -7.41 -15.87 -9.20
C PHE A 232 -8.83 -16.42 -9.41
N SER A 233 -8.93 -17.70 -9.68
CA SER A 233 -10.18 -18.44 -9.63
C SER A 233 -10.03 -19.71 -8.81
N CYS A 234 -11.13 -20.16 -8.23
CA CYS A 234 -11.22 -21.48 -7.63
C CYS A 234 -12.46 -22.23 -8.13
N ASP A 235 -12.38 -23.55 -8.11
CA ASP A 235 -13.51 -24.41 -8.41
C ASP A 235 -14.48 -24.51 -7.22
N ARG A 236 -15.56 -25.21 -7.37
CA ARG A 236 -16.58 -25.44 -6.33
C ARG A 236 -16.08 -26.20 -5.10
N ASN A 237 -14.93 -26.89 -5.20
CA ASN A 237 -14.29 -27.56 -4.08
C ASN A 237 -13.29 -26.65 -3.35
N GLY A 238 -13.11 -25.41 -3.83
CA GLY A 238 -12.16 -24.44 -3.32
C GLY A 238 -10.72 -24.65 -3.79
N GLU A 239 -10.49 -25.48 -4.83
CA GLU A 239 -9.17 -25.65 -5.40
C GLU A 239 -8.84 -24.50 -6.36
N ILE A 240 -7.65 -23.91 -6.24
CA ILE A 240 -7.22 -22.80 -7.11
C ILE A 240 -7.02 -23.33 -8.53
N SER A 241 -7.80 -22.83 -9.45
CA SER A 241 -7.79 -23.21 -10.86
C SER A 241 -7.04 -22.25 -11.78
N ALA A 242 -6.89 -20.99 -11.38
CA ALA A 242 -6.06 -19.99 -12.08
C ALA A 242 -5.47 -19.00 -11.08
N GLN A 243 -4.29 -18.43 -11.40
CA GLN A 243 -3.63 -17.40 -10.62
C GLN A 243 -2.87 -16.47 -11.54
N ALA A 244 -3.21 -15.18 -11.53
CA ALA A 244 -2.49 -14.12 -12.21
C ALA A 244 -1.23 -13.70 -11.46
N VAL A 245 -0.34 -12.99 -12.15
CA VAL A 245 0.88 -12.40 -11.57
C VAL A 245 0.55 -11.38 -10.49
N PHE A 246 1.49 -11.19 -9.56
CA PHE A 246 1.41 -10.14 -8.55
C PHE A 246 2.17 -8.89 -9.01
N PHE A 247 1.77 -7.73 -8.53
CA PHE A 247 2.41 -6.41 -8.72
C PHE A 247 2.59 -5.98 -10.19
N ASN A 248 1.89 -6.63 -11.13
CA ASN A 248 1.87 -6.27 -12.54
C ASN A 248 0.45 -6.36 -13.11
N GLU A 249 0.17 -5.56 -14.14
CA GLU A 249 -1.08 -5.72 -14.91
C GLU A 249 -1.13 -7.11 -15.58
N SER A 250 -2.33 -7.67 -15.67
CA SER A 250 -2.53 -8.99 -16.28
C SER A 250 -3.93 -9.09 -16.88
N LEU A 251 -4.00 -9.71 -18.05
CA LEU A 251 -5.24 -10.09 -18.69
C LEU A 251 -5.35 -11.63 -18.64
N MET A 252 -5.89 -12.13 -17.53
CA MET A 252 -5.98 -13.56 -17.26
C MET A 252 -7.23 -14.15 -17.91
N THR A 253 -7.04 -15.09 -18.85
CA THR A 253 -8.14 -15.82 -19.47
C THR A 253 -8.43 -17.12 -18.73
N ILE A 254 -9.69 -17.36 -18.42
CA ILE A 254 -10.23 -18.58 -17.82
C ILE A 254 -11.36 -19.12 -18.70
N THR A 255 -11.48 -20.45 -18.73
CA THR A 255 -12.58 -21.15 -19.41
C THR A 255 -13.37 -21.95 -18.38
N LEU A 256 -14.68 -21.71 -18.31
CA LEU A 256 -15.61 -22.53 -17.56
C LEU A 256 -16.33 -23.45 -18.55
N ASP A 257 -16.06 -24.77 -18.46
CA ASP A 257 -16.76 -25.80 -19.23
C ASP A 257 -17.53 -26.70 -18.27
N GLN A 258 -18.85 -26.68 -18.40
CA GLN A 258 -19.79 -27.24 -17.41
C GLN A 258 -19.53 -26.64 -16.02
N GLU A 259 -18.86 -27.36 -15.12
CA GLU A 259 -18.55 -26.90 -13.76
C GLU A 259 -17.04 -26.82 -13.48
N GLN A 260 -16.21 -27.03 -14.52
CA GLN A 260 -14.74 -27.06 -14.43
C GLN A 260 -14.15 -25.75 -14.93
N ILE A 261 -13.35 -25.09 -14.08
CA ILE A 261 -12.55 -23.94 -14.47
C ILE A 261 -11.16 -24.40 -14.88
N SER A 262 -10.71 -23.95 -16.05
CA SER A 262 -9.36 -24.18 -16.56
C SER A 262 -8.69 -22.88 -17.00
N SER A 263 -7.36 -22.83 -16.89
CA SER A 263 -6.53 -21.70 -17.33
C SER A 263 -5.07 -22.13 -17.45
N GLU A 264 -4.31 -21.42 -18.27
CA GLU A 264 -2.85 -21.54 -18.35
C GLU A 264 -2.13 -20.69 -17.28
N PHE A 265 -2.84 -19.73 -16.67
CA PHE A 265 -2.30 -18.86 -15.63
C PHE A 265 -2.16 -19.62 -14.31
N LYS A 266 -0.91 -19.91 -13.90
CA LYS A 266 -0.56 -20.72 -12.71
C LYS A 266 0.57 -20.07 -11.89
N GLU A 267 0.51 -18.75 -11.73
CA GLU A 267 1.54 -18.05 -10.97
C GLU A 267 1.63 -18.55 -9.52
N ARG A 268 2.83 -18.57 -8.96
CA ARG A 268 3.07 -18.98 -7.59
C ARG A 268 2.91 -17.79 -6.65
N LEU A 269 2.55 -18.07 -5.41
CA LEU A 269 2.61 -17.07 -4.35
C LEU A 269 4.05 -16.61 -4.15
N LEU A 270 4.20 -15.35 -3.77
CA LEU A 270 5.48 -14.76 -3.46
C LEU A 270 5.82 -14.98 -1.98
N ASP A 271 7.11 -15.12 -1.68
CA ASP A 271 7.59 -15.02 -0.30
C ASP A 271 7.38 -13.61 0.24
N SER A 272 7.34 -13.51 1.56
CA SER A 272 7.02 -12.26 2.28
C SER A 272 7.96 -11.11 1.92
N GLU A 273 9.28 -11.37 1.87
CA GLU A 273 10.29 -10.37 1.53
C GLU A 273 10.11 -9.86 0.10
N ARG A 274 9.93 -10.77 -0.85
CA ARG A 274 9.68 -10.42 -2.24
C ARG A 274 8.40 -9.60 -2.38
N ALA A 275 7.30 -10.06 -1.80
CA ALA A 275 6.02 -9.38 -1.88
C ALA A 275 6.09 -7.97 -1.26
N THR A 276 6.74 -7.84 -0.10
CA THR A 276 6.92 -6.54 0.56
C THR A 276 7.80 -5.61 -0.27
N TYR A 277 8.91 -6.11 -0.83
CA TYR A 277 9.80 -5.31 -1.67
C TYR A 277 9.10 -4.82 -2.95
N GLU A 278 8.38 -5.69 -3.66
CA GLU A 278 7.61 -5.35 -4.85
C GLU A 278 6.51 -4.31 -4.54
N ALA A 279 5.90 -4.39 -3.35
CA ALA A 279 4.93 -3.39 -2.89
C ALA A 279 5.57 -2.00 -2.72
N LEU A 280 6.79 -1.92 -2.16
CA LEU A 280 7.53 -0.67 -2.04
C LEU A 280 7.85 -0.09 -3.42
N VAL A 281 8.37 -0.92 -4.33
CA VAL A 281 8.71 -0.53 -5.70
C VAL A 281 7.48 0.00 -6.45
N LEU A 282 6.36 -0.74 -6.40
CA LEU A 282 5.11 -0.33 -7.04
C LEU A 282 4.55 0.97 -6.42
N GLY A 283 4.55 1.08 -5.08
CA GLY A 283 4.07 2.26 -4.38
C GLY A 283 4.85 3.53 -4.75
N VAL A 284 6.19 3.45 -4.78
CA VAL A 284 7.05 4.58 -5.19
C VAL A 284 6.82 4.93 -6.65
N ARG A 285 6.81 3.94 -7.55
CA ARG A 285 6.61 4.16 -8.99
C ARG A 285 5.30 4.89 -9.25
N ASP A 286 4.20 4.35 -8.74
CA ASP A 286 2.88 4.89 -9.01
C ASP A 286 2.68 6.27 -8.36
N TYR A 287 3.20 6.48 -7.15
CA TYR A 287 3.11 7.80 -6.50
C TYR A 287 3.81 8.87 -7.32
N VAL A 288 5.01 8.59 -7.84
CA VAL A 288 5.79 9.53 -8.65
C VAL A 288 5.13 9.75 -10.02
N GLU A 289 4.69 8.68 -10.70
CA GLU A 289 4.14 8.75 -12.05
C GLU A 289 2.75 9.36 -12.09
N LYS A 290 1.84 8.94 -11.20
CA LYS A 290 0.47 9.46 -11.12
C LYS A 290 0.43 10.94 -10.74
N ASN A 291 1.43 11.43 -9.99
CA ASN A 291 1.59 12.85 -9.68
C ASN A 291 2.47 13.61 -10.69
N SER A 292 2.96 12.94 -11.75
CA SER A 292 3.77 13.55 -12.82
C SER A 292 5.08 14.19 -12.35
N PHE A 293 5.70 13.66 -11.28
CA PHE A 293 7.03 14.11 -10.88
C PHE A 293 8.10 13.62 -11.87
N PRO A 294 9.05 14.48 -12.28
CA PRO A 294 10.10 14.09 -13.24
C PRO A 294 11.09 13.07 -12.66
N GLY A 295 11.24 13.02 -11.34
CA GLY A 295 12.14 12.12 -10.63
C GLY A 295 12.11 12.36 -9.13
N VAL A 296 13.08 11.77 -8.43
CA VAL A 296 13.16 11.84 -6.96
C VAL A 296 14.54 12.27 -6.47
N LEU A 297 14.57 12.83 -5.26
CA LEU A 297 15.75 13.22 -4.50
C LEU A 297 15.80 12.42 -3.20
N ILE A 298 16.99 11.93 -2.83
CA ILE A 298 17.21 11.16 -1.60
C ILE A 298 18.42 11.71 -0.88
N GLY A 299 18.30 11.99 0.41
CA GLY A 299 19.43 12.21 1.30
C GLY A 299 20.12 10.87 1.58
N LEU A 300 21.27 10.62 0.95
CA LEU A 300 22.02 9.38 1.10
C LEU A 300 23.08 9.53 2.19
N SER A 301 22.79 9.01 3.39
CA SER A 301 23.65 9.14 4.57
C SER A 301 24.77 8.10 4.66
N GLY A 302 24.68 7.02 3.86
CA GLY A 302 25.52 5.83 4.02
C GLY A 302 25.01 4.87 5.11
N GLY A 303 23.83 5.12 5.68
CA GLY A 303 23.12 4.19 6.56
C GLY A 303 22.13 3.31 5.80
N ILE A 304 21.69 2.20 6.45
CA ILE A 304 20.88 1.15 5.80
C ILE A 304 19.53 1.63 5.27
N ASP A 305 18.86 2.53 5.99
CA ASP A 305 17.54 3.07 5.59
C ASP A 305 17.65 3.88 4.29
N SER A 306 18.62 4.77 4.20
CA SER A 306 18.87 5.56 2.99
C SER A 306 19.34 4.68 1.82
N ALA A 307 20.09 3.63 2.10
CA ALA A 307 20.53 2.65 1.12
C ALA A 307 19.35 1.85 0.54
N LEU A 308 18.49 1.28 1.40
CA LEU A 308 17.30 0.56 0.94
C LEU A 308 16.36 1.49 0.16
N THR A 309 16.14 2.73 0.65
CA THR A 309 15.32 3.73 -0.05
C THR A 309 15.86 4.03 -1.44
N LEU A 310 17.19 4.18 -1.59
CA LEU A 310 17.83 4.39 -2.89
C LEU A 310 17.64 3.18 -3.82
N ALA A 311 17.83 1.97 -3.32
CA ALA A 311 17.63 0.75 -4.10
C ALA A 311 16.18 0.63 -4.62
N VAL A 312 15.19 0.82 -3.74
CA VAL A 312 13.77 0.81 -4.10
C VAL A 312 13.45 1.89 -5.14
N ALA A 313 13.99 3.11 -4.97
CA ALA A 313 13.74 4.21 -5.90
C ALA A 313 14.33 3.93 -7.30
N VAL A 314 15.52 3.33 -7.38
CA VAL A 314 16.15 2.94 -8.66
C VAL A 314 15.37 1.81 -9.32
N ASP A 315 14.92 0.82 -8.58
CA ASP A 315 14.11 -0.29 -9.12
C ASP A 315 12.72 0.20 -9.58
N ALA A 316 12.17 1.22 -8.93
CA ALA A 316 10.88 1.82 -9.29
C ALA A 316 10.95 2.70 -10.55
N LEU A 317 12.00 3.54 -10.69
CA LEU A 317 12.04 4.65 -11.64
C LEU A 317 13.18 4.58 -12.65
N GLY A 318 14.17 3.71 -12.40
CA GLY A 318 15.45 3.69 -13.12
C GLY A 318 16.40 4.79 -12.65
N ALA A 319 17.70 4.52 -12.72
CA ALA A 319 18.77 5.38 -12.18
C ALA A 319 18.71 6.85 -12.67
N LYS A 320 18.31 7.09 -13.92
CA LYS A 320 18.27 8.44 -14.53
C LYS A 320 17.27 9.40 -13.87
N ARG A 321 16.27 8.88 -13.17
CA ARG A 321 15.24 9.66 -12.48
C ARG A 321 15.48 9.79 -10.97
N VAL A 322 16.64 9.30 -10.49
CA VAL A 322 17.01 9.31 -9.08
C VAL A 322 18.28 10.12 -8.87
N LYS A 323 18.24 11.07 -7.94
CA LYS A 323 19.41 11.83 -7.50
C LYS A 323 19.67 11.58 -6.02
N ALA A 324 20.88 11.17 -5.68
CA ALA A 324 21.34 11.00 -4.31
C ALA A 324 22.20 12.20 -3.88
N VAL A 325 21.94 12.71 -2.68
CA VAL A 325 22.67 13.85 -2.11
C VAL A 325 23.25 13.47 -0.76
N MET A 326 24.58 13.38 -0.65
CA MET A 326 25.28 13.25 0.63
C MET A 326 25.46 14.64 1.24
N MET A 327 25.13 14.79 2.52
CA MET A 327 25.21 16.06 3.24
C MET A 327 26.03 15.89 4.52
N PRO A 328 27.37 15.76 4.39
CA PRO A 328 28.23 15.45 5.52
C PRO A 328 28.34 16.62 6.50
N SER A 329 28.41 16.28 7.80
CA SER A 329 28.81 17.17 8.87
C SER A 329 30.22 16.82 9.35
N GLN A 330 30.70 17.53 10.36
CA GLN A 330 31.98 17.22 11.01
C GLN A 330 31.96 15.87 11.77
N PHE A 331 30.78 15.31 12.02
CA PHE A 331 30.59 14.03 12.71
C PHE A 331 30.40 12.85 11.75
N THR A 332 30.25 13.12 10.46
CA THR A 332 30.03 12.10 9.45
C THR A 332 31.31 11.30 9.24
N ALA A 333 31.25 9.99 9.48
CA ALA A 333 32.37 9.09 9.29
C ALA A 333 32.81 9.02 7.81
N SER A 334 34.12 8.88 7.56
CA SER A 334 34.65 8.72 6.20
C SER A 334 34.05 7.52 5.49
N MET A 335 33.87 6.41 6.23
CA MET A 335 33.24 5.20 5.69
C MET A 335 31.80 5.42 5.20
N SER A 336 31.02 6.27 5.85
CA SER A 336 29.65 6.60 5.43
C SER A 336 29.64 7.32 4.08
N ARG A 337 30.58 8.23 3.85
CA ARG A 337 30.77 8.92 2.56
C ARG A 337 31.22 7.95 1.47
N GLU A 338 32.20 7.09 1.78
CA GLU A 338 32.70 6.06 0.85
C GLU A 338 31.60 5.10 0.42
N ASP A 339 30.81 4.59 1.38
CA ASP A 339 29.73 3.66 1.11
C ASP A 339 28.61 4.31 0.28
N ALA A 340 28.21 5.55 0.62
CA ALA A 340 27.24 6.30 -0.16
C ALA A 340 27.70 6.53 -1.61
N SER A 341 28.95 6.96 -1.80
CA SER A 341 29.53 7.18 -3.13
C SER A 341 29.64 5.88 -3.93
N THR A 342 30.08 4.79 -3.27
CA THR A 342 30.20 3.45 -3.89
C THR A 342 28.84 2.94 -4.35
N MET A 343 27.84 3.02 -3.50
CA MET A 343 26.49 2.58 -3.84
C MET A 343 25.87 3.41 -4.97
N ALA A 344 25.99 4.74 -4.90
CA ALA A 344 25.45 5.64 -5.93
C ALA A 344 26.11 5.37 -7.29
N SER A 345 27.43 5.20 -7.31
CA SER A 345 28.19 4.86 -8.52
C SER A 345 27.78 3.47 -9.06
N GLY A 346 27.67 2.48 -8.20
CA GLY A 346 27.27 1.12 -8.58
C GLY A 346 25.87 1.05 -9.19
N LEU A 347 24.93 1.87 -8.71
CA LEU A 347 23.58 1.99 -9.24
C LEU A 347 23.49 2.96 -10.45
N GLY A 348 24.54 3.73 -10.74
CA GLY A 348 24.58 4.68 -11.86
C GLY A 348 23.66 5.90 -11.69
N VAL A 349 23.40 6.32 -10.43
CA VAL A 349 22.57 7.49 -10.12
C VAL A 349 23.39 8.78 -10.09
N ASP A 350 22.72 9.91 -10.33
CA ASP A 350 23.34 11.24 -10.15
C ASP A 350 23.61 11.46 -8.65
N TYR A 351 24.89 11.68 -8.31
CA TYR A 351 25.37 11.83 -6.94
C TYR A 351 26.08 13.16 -6.73
N SER A 352 25.78 13.82 -5.61
CA SER A 352 26.49 15.04 -5.21
C SER A 352 26.69 15.10 -3.70
N GLU A 353 27.75 15.82 -3.27
CA GLU A 353 28.01 16.11 -1.87
C GLU A 353 27.84 17.60 -1.58
N ILE A 354 27.15 17.92 -0.49
CA ILE A 354 26.95 19.30 -0.01
C ILE A 354 27.27 19.32 1.49
N GLU A 355 28.44 19.84 1.86
CA GLU A 355 28.85 19.94 3.26
C GLU A 355 27.96 20.92 4.01
N ILE A 356 27.40 20.50 5.17
CA ILE A 356 26.48 21.33 5.97
C ILE A 356 27.17 22.24 6.96
N LYS A 357 28.48 22.03 7.25
CA LYS A 357 29.22 22.77 8.29
C LYS A 357 29.16 24.30 8.12
N PRO A 358 29.35 24.88 6.92
CA PRO A 358 29.31 26.36 6.77
C PRO A 358 27.92 26.94 7.13
N MET A 359 26.84 26.22 6.83
CA MET A 359 25.47 26.63 7.18
C MET A 359 25.25 26.48 8.68
N PHE A 360 25.66 25.36 9.26
CA PHE A 360 25.59 25.12 10.70
C PHE A 360 26.33 26.21 11.50
N ASP A 361 27.57 26.52 11.13
CA ASP A 361 28.36 27.59 11.78
C ASP A 361 27.68 28.96 11.67
N SER A 362 27.03 29.25 10.55
CA SER A 362 26.27 30.50 10.36
C SER A 362 25.06 30.58 11.28
N PHE A 363 24.30 29.50 11.43
CA PHE A 363 23.19 29.44 12.39
C PHE A 363 23.67 29.58 13.84
N MET A 364 24.73 28.87 14.23
CA MET A 364 25.30 28.94 15.58
C MET A 364 25.79 30.37 15.92
N LYS A 365 26.42 31.02 14.94
CA LYS A 365 26.81 32.41 15.07
C LYS A 365 25.60 33.33 15.28
N GLY A 366 24.52 33.15 14.51
CA GLY A 366 23.30 33.93 14.62
C GLY A 366 22.55 33.72 15.96
N LEU A 367 22.61 32.50 16.50
CA LEU A 367 21.94 32.12 17.75
C LEU A 367 22.82 32.30 19.01
N SER A 368 24.08 32.72 18.85
CA SER A 368 25.06 32.77 19.94
C SER A 368 24.61 33.62 21.15
N GLY A 369 23.85 34.68 20.91
CA GLY A 369 23.30 35.52 21.97
C GLY A 369 22.18 34.82 22.78
N GLU A 370 21.31 34.12 22.09
CA GLU A 370 20.18 33.40 22.71
C GLU A 370 20.64 32.14 23.44
N PHE A 371 21.71 31.49 22.95
CA PHE A 371 22.27 30.28 23.56
C PHE A 371 23.35 30.55 24.62
N LEU A 372 23.56 31.80 25.01
CA LEU A 372 24.59 32.16 25.96
C LEU A 372 24.39 31.41 27.30
N GLY A 373 25.43 30.67 27.73
CA GLY A 373 25.42 29.89 28.96
C GLY A 373 24.63 28.58 28.91
N LYS A 374 24.13 28.15 27.72
CA LYS A 374 23.51 26.83 27.51
C LYS A 374 24.56 25.85 27.01
N ALA A 375 24.46 24.61 27.49
CA ALA A 375 25.29 23.52 26.98
C ALA A 375 24.76 23.02 25.61
N PHE A 376 25.63 22.42 24.82
CA PHE A 376 25.26 21.72 23.61
C PHE A 376 24.35 20.51 23.93
N ASP A 377 23.24 20.38 23.24
CA ASP A 377 22.25 19.30 23.45
C ASP A 377 21.58 18.87 22.13
N THR A 378 20.43 18.23 22.19
CA THR A 378 19.64 17.81 21.02
C THR A 378 19.19 18.97 20.13
N THR A 379 19.32 20.23 20.55
CA THR A 379 19.00 21.41 19.73
C THR A 379 19.93 21.51 18.52
N GLU A 380 21.21 21.35 18.73
CA GLU A 380 22.23 21.42 17.68
C GLU A 380 22.21 20.17 16.80
N GLU A 381 21.92 19.00 17.36
CA GLU A 381 21.68 17.77 16.58
C GLU A 381 20.51 17.97 15.61
N ASN A 382 19.39 18.45 16.12
CA ASN A 382 18.19 18.76 15.34
C ASN A 382 18.42 19.87 14.30
N LEU A 383 19.29 20.84 14.59
CA LEU A 383 19.65 21.89 13.66
C LEU A 383 20.36 21.31 12.41
N GLN A 384 21.29 20.36 12.59
CA GLN A 384 21.94 19.66 11.47
C GLN A 384 20.91 18.94 10.59
N SER A 385 19.96 18.22 11.21
CA SER A 385 18.90 17.53 10.47
C SER A 385 18.02 18.52 9.67
N ARG A 386 17.64 19.66 10.27
CA ARG A 386 16.86 20.72 9.59
C ARG A 386 17.60 21.39 8.44
N ILE A 387 18.89 21.61 8.57
CA ILE A 387 19.72 22.12 7.47
C ILE A 387 19.68 21.15 6.28
N ARG A 388 19.83 19.83 6.52
CA ARG A 388 19.70 18.80 5.50
C ARG A 388 18.31 18.81 4.84
N GLY A 389 17.26 18.86 5.64
CA GLY A 389 15.89 18.96 5.13
C GLY A 389 15.68 20.20 4.25
N THR A 390 16.19 21.37 4.68
CA THR A 390 16.11 22.62 3.90
C THR A 390 16.86 22.52 2.59
N LEU A 391 18.04 21.90 2.54
CA LEU A 391 18.81 21.69 1.31
C LEU A 391 18.06 20.78 0.34
N LEU A 392 17.54 19.64 0.81
CA LEU A 392 16.76 18.72 -0.04
C LEU A 392 15.53 19.40 -0.62
N MET A 393 14.76 20.14 0.20
CA MET A 393 13.58 20.86 -0.27
C MET A 393 13.92 22.00 -1.23
N SER A 394 15.08 22.66 -1.06
CA SER A 394 15.55 23.67 -2.01
C SER A 394 15.89 23.05 -3.37
N LEU A 395 16.53 21.88 -3.38
CA LEU A 395 16.80 21.13 -4.61
C LEU A 395 15.49 20.63 -5.25
N SER A 396 14.55 20.12 -4.44
CA SER A 396 13.24 19.71 -4.88
C SER A 396 12.51 20.83 -5.63
N ASN A 397 12.42 22.00 -5.04
CA ASN A 397 11.78 23.17 -5.66
C ASN A 397 12.50 23.62 -6.94
N LYS A 398 13.81 23.49 -6.99
CA LYS A 398 14.60 23.91 -8.16
C LYS A 398 14.46 22.98 -9.35
N PHE A 399 14.35 21.67 -9.09
CA PHE A 399 14.34 20.64 -10.14
C PHE A 399 12.95 20.00 -10.35
N GLY A 400 11.97 20.31 -9.53
CA GLY A 400 10.64 19.72 -9.58
C GLY A 400 10.56 18.27 -9.10
N SER A 401 11.68 17.70 -8.59
CA SER A 401 11.75 16.31 -8.15
C SER A 401 11.22 16.14 -6.74
N LEU A 402 10.56 15.01 -6.46
CA LEU A 402 10.01 14.68 -5.14
C LEU A 402 11.13 14.25 -4.18
N VAL A 403 11.13 14.74 -2.94
CA VAL A 403 12.02 14.21 -1.89
C VAL A 403 11.42 12.95 -1.30
N LEU A 404 12.17 11.83 -1.33
CA LEU A 404 11.85 10.62 -0.60
C LEU A 404 12.53 10.67 0.78
N THR A 405 11.74 10.46 1.84
CA THR A 405 12.27 10.34 3.20
C THR A 405 12.61 8.89 3.51
N THR A 406 13.55 8.70 4.44
CA THR A 406 14.14 7.39 4.74
C THR A 406 13.77 6.84 6.11
N GLY A 407 12.93 7.57 6.88
CA GLY A 407 12.50 7.15 8.21
C GLY A 407 11.65 5.88 8.18
N ASN A 408 11.93 4.96 9.10
CA ASN A 408 11.26 3.66 9.23
C ASN A 408 10.19 3.66 10.34
N LYS A 409 9.43 2.55 10.47
CA LYS A 409 8.33 2.42 11.44
C LYS A 409 8.83 2.48 12.90
N SER A 410 9.99 1.92 13.19
CA SER A 410 10.56 1.91 14.55
C SER A 410 10.89 3.34 15.01
N GLU A 411 11.53 4.13 14.15
CA GLU A 411 11.82 5.55 14.38
C GLU A 411 10.54 6.38 14.51
N MET A 412 9.56 6.16 13.62
CA MET A 412 8.25 6.80 13.68
C MET A 412 7.47 6.46 14.95
N SER A 413 7.58 5.22 15.43
CA SER A 413 6.93 4.77 16.67
C SER A 413 7.45 5.53 17.88
N THR A 414 8.76 5.61 18.02
CA THR A 414 9.43 6.21 19.18
C THR A 414 9.61 7.73 19.06
N GLY A 415 9.36 8.27 17.85
CA GLY A 415 9.62 9.70 17.57
C GLY A 415 11.10 10.03 17.48
N TYR A 416 11.95 9.03 17.21
CA TYR A 416 13.36 9.19 16.91
C TYR A 416 13.55 9.78 15.52
N ALA A 417 13.00 10.98 15.35
CA ALA A 417 12.95 11.72 14.09
C ALA A 417 12.84 13.23 14.39
N THR A 418 13.37 14.05 13.53
CA THR A 418 13.40 15.51 13.66
C THR A 418 12.34 16.14 12.77
N LEU A 419 11.36 16.82 13.37
CA LEU A 419 10.39 17.63 12.62
C LEU A 419 11.12 18.67 11.74
N TYR A 420 10.72 18.72 10.46
CA TYR A 420 11.30 19.59 9.44
C TYR A 420 12.77 19.30 9.12
N GLY A 421 13.29 18.16 9.58
CA GLY A 421 14.63 17.66 9.30
C GLY A 421 14.58 16.43 8.40
N ASP A 422 14.88 15.27 8.93
CA ASP A 422 14.83 13.96 8.26
C ASP A 422 13.41 13.52 7.82
N MET A 423 12.38 14.11 8.45
CA MET A 423 10.98 13.94 8.04
C MET A 423 10.57 14.85 6.86
N ALA A 424 11.43 15.78 6.41
CA ALA A 424 11.10 16.72 5.35
C ALA A 424 11.16 16.03 3.98
N GLY A 425 10.00 15.85 3.36
CA GLY A 425 9.86 15.22 2.05
C GLY A 425 8.41 15.05 1.64
N GLY A 426 8.18 14.45 0.48
CA GLY A 426 6.84 14.26 -0.07
C GLY A 426 6.34 12.81 -0.02
N PHE A 427 7.24 11.82 0.18
CA PHE A 427 6.85 10.42 0.31
C PHE A 427 7.85 9.64 1.17
N ALA A 428 7.35 8.84 2.10
CA ALA A 428 8.13 8.09 3.09
C ALA A 428 8.14 6.60 2.74
N VAL A 429 9.20 6.17 2.01
CA VAL A 429 9.26 4.82 1.42
C VAL A 429 9.18 3.71 2.47
N LEU A 430 9.90 3.88 3.59
CA LEU A 430 10.07 2.85 4.62
C LEU A 430 9.17 3.06 5.85
N LYS A 431 8.20 3.99 5.77
CA LYS A 431 7.37 4.43 6.90
C LYS A 431 6.72 3.30 7.70
N ASP A 432 6.36 2.21 7.03
CA ASP A 432 5.67 1.06 7.60
C ASP A 432 6.54 -0.20 7.71
N LEU A 433 7.86 -0.06 7.59
CA LEU A 433 8.84 -1.12 7.83
C LEU A 433 9.52 -0.93 9.18
N THR A 434 9.54 -1.96 10.01
CA THR A 434 10.39 -1.99 11.21
C THR A 434 11.87 -2.04 10.81
N LYS A 435 12.78 -1.67 11.72
CA LYS A 435 14.23 -1.72 11.47
C LYS A 435 14.70 -3.12 11.07
N GLN A 436 14.18 -4.14 11.73
CA GLN A 436 14.44 -5.53 11.38
C GLN A 436 14.00 -5.86 9.94
N ALA A 437 12.83 -5.34 9.51
CA ALA A 437 12.36 -5.53 8.15
C ALA A 437 13.24 -4.81 7.13
N VAL A 438 13.76 -3.62 7.46
CA VAL A 438 14.73 -2.89 6.60
C VAL A 438 15.97 -3.73 6.36
N TYR A 439 16.53 -4.38 7.40
CA TYR A 439 17.68 -5.27 7.25
C TYR A 439 17.35 -6.49 6.37
N ARG A 440 16.23 -7.17 6.63
CA ARG A 440 15.83 -8.36 5.84
C ARG A 440 15.63 -7.99 4.36
N LEU A 441 14.97 -6.86 4.07
CA LEU A 441 14.75 -6.41 2.69
C LEU A 441 16.05 -5.95 2.00
N SER A 442 17.00 -5.39 2.73
CA SER A 442 18.32 -5.03 2.18
C SER A 442 19.10 -6.28 1.78
N VAL A 443 19.09 -7.32 2.61
CA VAL A 443 19.66 -8.62 2.28
C VAL A 443 18.94 -9.25 1.10
N TYR A 444 17.58 -9.26 1.12
CA TYR A 444 16.77 -9.76 0.00
C TYR A 444 17.13 -9.06 -1.31
N ARG A 445 17.19 -7.72 -1.31
CA ARG A 445 17.54 -6.95 -2.52
C ARG A 445 18.89 -7.34 -3.10
N ASN A 446 19.88 -7.59 -2.24
CA ASN A 446 21.21 -8.04 -2.67
C ASN A 446 21.20 -9.46 -3.25
N THR A 447 20.20 -10.29 -2.98
CA THR A 447 20.06 -11.61 -3.64
C THR A 447 19.66 -11.49 -5.12
N ILE A 448 19.01 -10.39 -5.50
CA ILE A 448 18.63 -10.12 -6.90
C ILE A 448 19.86 -9.65 -7.67
N SER A 449 20.53 -8.63 -7.18
CA SER A 449 21.81 -8.13 -7.68
C SER A 449 22.43 -7.26 -6.59
N ALA A 450 23.67 -7.56 -6.21
CA ALA A 450 24.36 -6.84 -5.14
C ALA A 450 24.51 -5.35 -5.48
N CYS A 451 23.91 -4.49 -4.66
CA CYS A 451 23.96 -3.04 -4.83
C CYS A 451 24.15 -2.28 -3.51
N ILE A 452 23.73 -2.86 -2.38
CA ILE A 452 23.95 -2.29 -1.06
C ILE A 452 25.26 -2.85 -0.53
N PRO A 453 26.30 -2.01 -0.24
CA PRO A 453 27.54 -2.49 0.33
C PRO A 453 27.34 -3.30 1.62
N GLU A 454 28.03 -4.44 1.76
CA GLU A 454 27.88 -5.35 2.90
C GLU A 454 28.16 -4.64 4.22
N ARG A 455 29.15 -3.75 4.25
CA ARG A 455 29.50 -2.92 5.41
C ARG A 455 28.33 -2.08 5.93
N ILE A 456 27.39 -1.63 5.04
CA ILE A 456 26.18 -0.91 5.43
C ILE A 456 25.21 -1.85 6.18
N ILE A 457 25.14 -3.12 5.77
CA ILE A 457 24.26 -4.12 6.37
C ILE A 457 24.78 -4.58 7.72
N GLU A 458 26.10 -4.72 7.87
CA GLU A 458 26.75 -5.25 9.08
C GLU A 458 26.93 -4.19 10.18
N ARG A 459 27.01 -2.92 9.80
CA ARG A 459 27.29 -1.83 10.74
C ARG A 459 26.09 -1.54 11.65
N PRO A 460 26.31 -1.31 12.98
CA PRO A 460 25.29 -0.82 13.89
C PRO A 460 24.70 0.51 13.40
N PRO A 461 23.39 0.74 13.58
CA PRO A 461 22.73 1.98 13.16
C PRO A 461 23.17 3.16 14.04
N THR A 462 23.39 4.31 13.38
CA THR A 462 23.76 5.57 14.03
C THR A 462 23.26 6.77 13.21
N ALA A 463 22.83 7.84 13.88
CA ALA A 463 22.41 9.08 13.25
C ALA A 463 23.59 10.02 12.90
N GLU A 464 24.82 9.77 13.40
CA GLU A 464 26.04 10.58 13.15
C GLU A 464 25.84 12.11 13.39
N LEU A 465 25.06 12.48 14.39
CA LEU A 465 24.79 13.90 14.77
C LEU A 465 25.73 14.39 15.89
N ARG A 466 26.40 13.48 16.58
CA ARG A 466 27.43 13.71 17.60
C ARG A 466 28.50 12.61 17.53
N ALA A 467 29.62 12.83 18.23
CA ALA A 467 30.69 11.82 18.31
C ALA A 467 30.21 10.53 18.99
N ASP A 468 30.65 9.38 18.45
CA ASP A 468 30.41 8.03 18.99
C ASP A 468 28.94 7.70 19.29
N GLN A 469 28.00 8.29 18.54
CA GLN A 469 26.56 8.09 18.74
C GLN A 469 26.13 6.70 18.25
N LEU A 470 25.31 6.00 19.06
CA LEU A 470 24.55 4.82 18.69
C LEU A 470 23.06 5.03 19.00
N ASP A 471 22.18 4.45 18.21
CA ASP A 471 20.73 4.55 18.44
C ASP A 471 20.33 3.87 19.76
N GLU A 472 21.02 2.80 20.14
CA GLU A 472 20.83 2.06 21.39
C GLU A 472 21.23 2.87 22.67
N ASP A 473 21.90 4.01 22.53
CA ASP A 473 22.15 4.91 23.68
C ASP A 473 20.85 5.42 24.32
N SER A 474 19.76 5.45 23.57
CA SER A 474 18.47 6.02 24.00
C SER A 474 17.28 5.07 23.89
N LEU A 475 17.38 3.99 23.11
CA LEU A 475 16.33 3.03 22.83
C LEU A 475 16.76 1.61 23.28
N PRO A 476 15.81 0.71 23.59
CA PRO A 476 16.11 -0.73 23.64
C PRO A 476 16.62 -1.23 22.28
N SER A 477 17.22 -2.42 22.26
CA SER A 477 17.61 -3.04 20.98
C SER A 477 16.42 -3.09 20.01
N TYR A 478 16.69 -2.93 18.72
CA TYR A 478 15.63 -2.94 17.71
C TYR A 478 14.83 -4.25 17.68
N GLU A 479 15.42 -5.37 18.10
CA GLU A 479 14.72 -6.64 18.24
C GLU A 479 13.56 -6.54 19.26
N ILE A 480 13.82 -5.95 20.42
CA ILE A 480 12.80 -5.76 21.48
C ILE A 480 11.80 -4.67 21.07
N LEU A 481 12.33 -3.55 20.56
CA LEU A 481 11.50 -2.41 20.16
C LEU A 481 10.49 -2.79 19.08
N ASP A 482 10.94 -3.43 18.01
CA ASP A 482 10.11 -3.82 16.87
C ASP A 482 9.02 -4.81 17.28
N ALA A 483 9.35 -5.78 18.12
CA ALA A 483 8.39 -6.76 18.62
C ALA A 483 7.29 -6.09 19.49
N ILE A 484 7.67 -5.17 20.37
CA ILE A 484 6.69 -4.44 21.20
C ILE A 484 5.80 -3.53 20.31
N VAL A 485 6.40 -2.85 19.31
CA VAL A 485 5.64 -2.03 18.35
C VAL A 485 4.64 -2.89 17.58
N GLU A 486 5.03 -4.05 17.08
CA GLU A 486 4.13 -4.97 16.37
C GLU A 486 2.95 -5.39 17.28
N HIS A 487 3.24 -5.83 18.50
CA HIS A 487 2.19 -6.24 19.44
C HIS A 487 1.25 -5.09 19.79
N TYR A 488 1.77 -3.89 20.04
CA TYR A 488 0.95 -2.77 20.44
C TYR A 488 0.19 -2.11 19.29
N VAL A 489 0.86 -1.91 18.14
CA VAL A 489 0.29 -1.18 17.00
C VAL A 489 -0.54 -2.08 16.09
N GLU A 490 -0.05 -3.29 15.76
CA GLU A 490 -0.70 -4.14 14.77
C GLU A 490 -1.74 -5.09 15.37
N TYR A 491 -1.48 -5.55 16.61
CA TYR A 491 -2.38 -6.50 17.30
C TYR A 491 -3.21 -5.88 18.42
N ASP A 492 -3.12 -4.55 18.65
CA ASP A 492 -3.88 -3.81 19.68
C ASP A 492 -3.73 -4.39 21.10
N ARG A 493 -2.60 -5.04 21.41
CA ARG A 493 -2.36 -5.62 22.74
C ARG A 493 -2.11 -4.57 23.79
N GLY A 494 -2.67 -4.77 24.99
CA GLY A 494 -2.40 -3.95 26.15
C GLY A 494 -1.01 -4.17 26.74
N VAL A 495 -0.55 -3.24 27.59
CA VAL A 495 0.78 -3.33 28.25
C VAL A 495 0.94 -4.65 29.00
N ASP A 496 -0.04 -5.06 29.81
CA ASP A 496 0.02 -6.29 30.61
C ASP A 496 0.07 -7.55 29.72
N GLU A 497 -0.63 -7.54 28.60
CA GLU A 497 -0.60 -8.65 27.63
C GLU A 497 0.77 -8.80 26.98
N ILE A 498 1.44 -7.67 26.67
CA ILE A 498 2.78 -7.68 26.09
C ILE A 498 3.82 -8.14 27.13
N VAL A 499 3.70 -7.67 28.36
CA VAL A 499 4.56 -8.12 29.49
C VAL A 499 4.38 -9.63 29.73
N ALA A 500 3.16 -10.14 29.62
CA ALA A 500 2.89 -11.59 29.75
C ALA A 500 3.54 -12.46 28.66
N LEU A 501 3.96 -11.86 27.53
CA LEU A 501 4.75 -12.55 26.51
C LEU A 501 6.25 -12.66 26.84
N GLY A 502 6.69 -12.06 27.96
CA GLY A 502 8.07 -12.16 28.46
C GLY A 502 8.93 -10.90 28.25
N TYR A 503 8.37 -9.80 27.74
CA TYR A 503 9.09 -8.53 27.63
C TYR A 503 9.19 -7.81 28.97
N LEU A 504 10.29 -7.07 29.21
CA LEU A 504 10.51 -6.34 30.44
C LEU A 504 9.47 -5.22 30.61
N PRO A 505 8.82 -5.08 31.77
CA PRO A 505 7.80 -4.06 31.99
C PRO A 505 8.29 -2.63 31.72
N GLU A 506 9.55 -2.31 32.06
CA GLU A 506 10.17 -1.01 31.79
C GLU A 506 10.29 -0.71 30.30
N ASP A 507 10.67 -1.68 29.47
CA ASP A 507 10.78 -1.51 28.01
C ASP A 507 9.41 -1.32 27.38
N VAL A 508 8.44 -2.17 27.76
CA VAL A 508 7.06 -2.06 27.26
C VAL A 508 6.47 -0.69 27.60
N LYS A 509 6.55 -0.27 28.86
CA LYS A 509 6.06 1.03 29.32
C LYS A 509 6.74 2.19 28.60
N LYS A 510 8.07 2.14 28.47
CA LYS A 510 8.87 3.17 27.78
C LYS A 510 8.43 3.31 26.32
N ILE A 511 8.35 2.20 25.58
CA ILE A 511 8.00 2.21 24.14
C ILE A 511 6.56 2.69 23.94
N VAL A 512 5.60 2.18 24.71
CA VAL A 512 4.20 2.60 24.64
C VAL A 512 4.06 4.09 24.96
N TRP A 513 4.78 4.59 25.97
CA TRP A 513 4.81 6.03 26.28
C TRP A 513 5.36 6.86 25.11
N LEU A 514 6.47 6.42 24.48
CA LEU A 514 7.05 7.10 23.32
C LEU A 514 6.05 7.13 22.15
N ILE A 515 5.32 6.03 21.89
CA ILE A 515 4.28 5.99 20.87
C ILE A 515 3.22 7.07 21.15
N HIS A 516 2.75 7.22 22.39
CA HIS A 516 1.71 8.19 22.72
C HIS A 516 2.17 9.65 22.63
N VAL A 517 3.35 9.98 23.12
CA VAL A 517 3.82 11.38 23.17
C VAL A 517 4.27 11.91 21.82
N ASN A 518 4.62 11.04 20.89
CA ASN A 518 5.12 11.40 19.57
C ASN A 518 4.06 11.39 18.45
N GLU A 519 2.78 11.25 18.78
CA GLU A 519 1.71 11.31 17.77
C GLU A 519 1.74 12.60 16.95
N HIS A 520 2.07 13.73 17.58
CA HIS A 520 2.18 15.02 16.90
C HIS A 520 3.28 15.04 15.80
N LYS A 521 4.34 14.22 15.94
CA LYS A 521 5.37 14.07 14.91
C LYS A 521 4.84 13.21 13.75
N ARG A 522 4.23 12.06 14.04
CA ARG A 522 3.66 11.18 13.03
C ARG A 522 2.62 11.86 12.14
N ARG A 523 1.79 12.75 12.71
CA ARG A 523 0.79 13.52 11.94
C ARG A 523 1.39 14.53 10.97
N GLN A 524 2.67 14.82 11.05
CA GLN A 524 3.41 15.71 10.16
C GLN A 524 4.35 14.96 9.22
N SER A 525 4.38 13.63 9.28
CA SER A 525 5.15 12.83 8.34
C SER A 525 4.43 12.72 7.00
N PRO A 526 5.17 12.65 5.87
CA PRO A 526 4.56 12.42 4.57
C PRO A 526 3.83 11.06 4.50
N PRO A 527 2.91 10.87 3.53
CA PRO A 527 2.37 9.55 3.24
C PRO A 527 3.50 8.60 2.87
N GLY A 528 3.29 7.29 3.04
CA GLY A 528 4.28 6.29 2.72
C GLY A 528 3.65 4.92 2.53
N VAL A 529 4.36 3.99 1.89
CA VAL A 529 3.82 2.68 1.52
C VAL A 529 3.41 1.89 2.76
N ARG A 530 2.14 1.51 2.81
CA ARG A 530 1.61 0.60 3.82
C ARG A 530 1.87 -0.84 3.41
N VAL A 531 2.58 -1.59 4.25
CA VAL A 531 2.94 -2.99 4.00
C VAL A 531 2.59 -3.94 5.15
N THR A 532 2.20 -3.40 6.31
CA THR A 532 1.78 -4.19 7.46
C THR A 532 0.26 -4.17 7.64
N ALA A 533 -0.25 -4.99 8.54
CA ALA A 533 -1.68 -5.03 8.84
C ALA A 533 -2.22 -3.71 9.38
N ARG A 534 -1.37 -2.88 10.01
CA ARG A 534 -1.71 -1.55 10.51
C ARG A 534 -0.50 -0.62 10.47
N GLY A 535 -0.56 0.39 9.60
CA GLY A 535 0.47 1.42 9.42
C GLY A 535 0.14 2.75 10.08
N PHE A 536 1.14 3.62 10.24
CA PHE A 536 0.95 5.00 10.68
C PHE A 536 0.46 5.90 9.53
N GLY A 537 -0.86 6.00 9.39
CA GLY A 537 -1.54 6.72 8.35
C GLY A 537 -3.04 6.68 8.59
N LYS A 538 -3.81 6.28 7.59
CA LYS A 538 -5.27 6.11 7.69
C LYS A 538 -5.69 5.04 8.72
N ASP A 539 -4.85 4.04 8.96
CA ASP A 539 -5.09 2.97 9.94
C ASP A 539 -4.97 3.43 11.39
N TRP A 540 -4.20 4.51 11.66
CA TRP A 540 -3.85 4.95 12.98
C TRP A 540 -4.50 6.29 13.31
N ARG A 541 -5.51 6.29 14.18
CA ARG A 541 -6.34 7.47 14.47
C ARG A 541 -6.26 7.92 15.94
N TYR A 542 -5.07 7.83 16.56
CA TYR A 542 -4.88 8.29 17.92
C TYR A 542 -5.01 9.82 18.03
N PRO A 543 -5.65 10.34 19.08
CA PRO A 543 -5.77 11.79 19.28
C PRO A 543 -4.43 12.39 19.74
N ILE A 544 -4.03 13.52 19.12
CA ILE A 544 -2.81 14.25 19.53
C ILE A 544 -2.98 14.86 20.91
N THR A 545 -4.09 15.56 21.14
CA THR A 545 -4.40 16.21 22.41
C THR A 545 -5.04 15.23 23.39
N SER A 546 -4.28 14.25 23.85
CA SER A 546 -4.72 13.21 24.76
C SER A 546 -3.87 13.19 26.03
N LYS A 547 -4.49 12.94 27.17
CA LYS A 547 -3.81 12.64 28.44
C LYS A 547 -3.72 11.15 28.73
N TYR A 548 -4.32 10.31 27.89
CA TYR A 548 -4.20 8.88 28.02
C TYR A 548 -2.77 8.44 27.69
N ARG A 549 -2.13 7.75 28.61
CA ARG A 549 -0.75 7.24 28.49
C ARG A 549 -0.67 5.72 28.71
N GLY A 550 -1.79 5.03 28.63
CA GLY A 550 -1.91 3.64 29.06
C GLY A 550 -1.90 3.55 30.60
N LEU A 551 -1.75 2.35 31.13
CA LEU A 551 -1.57 2.09 32.58
C LEU A 551 -0.11 2.29 33.01
N ILE A 552 0.59 3.27 32.42
CA ILE A 552 2.03 3.48 32.61
C ILE A 552 2.33 4.09 33.99
N ASP A 553 1.37 4.82 34.57
CA ASP A 553 1.53 5.57 35.83
C ASP A 553 1.02 4.80 37.07
N GLN A 554 0.68 3.50 36.98
CA GLN A 554 0.24 2.70 38.13
C GLN A 554 1.34 1.77 38.64
#